data_f62abae4acc46215b86c1ca453679721
#
_entry.id   f62abae4acc46215b86c1ca453679721
#
_cell.length_a   1.000
_cell.length_b   1.000
_cell.length_c   1.000
_cell.angle_alpha   90.00
_cell.angle_beta   90.00
_cell.angle_gamma   90.00
#
_symmetry.space_group_name_H-M   'P 1'
#
loop_
_entity.id
_entity.type
_entity.pdbx_description
1 polymer ?
#
loop_
_entity_poly.entity_id
_entity_poly.type
_entity_poly.pdbx_seq_one_letter_code
_entity_poly.pdbx_strand_id
1 'polypeptide(L)'
;MLESRHLLTALGVSLMIATSSQAAGLTNERAAFGKTNDGTPVEKYVLRNSNGMEATVITYGGILQSLIVPDKNGMTDDIVLGFDDVQGYQKNGTVYFGATIGRFGNRLAGGAFELDGKRYQVPQNDKDNSLHGGPQGFDKRVWKAEPHNDKGSVGVTLTYVSADGEMGFPGNLKTDVTYSLNDQNELRIDYKATTDKPTVLNLTNHSYFNLAGAGNGDILKQVATLHASRYTPVTAKLIPTGELAPVAGTPMDFTKPTAIGTHIKADHPQLKFAEPKQGGFDFNWVLDAKGDVGRLAADVQDPKSGRRLQLFTTEPGVQFYTSNFLDGTVKGKQGKVYPHWGAFTLETQHFPDSPNQPDFPTTRLNPGQTYTQAMVLKFSAE
;
A
#
# COMPACT_ATOMS: atom_id res chain seq x y z
N MET A 1 -44.99 -67.31 -40.93
CA MET A 1 -43.64 -67.04 -40.46
C MET A 1 -43.60 -65.57 -39.95
N LEU A 2 -43.73 -65.40 -38.66
CA LEU A 2 -43.66 -64.09 -38.02
C LEU A 2 -42.28 -63.95 -37.32
N GLU A 3 -41.48 -63.02 -37.76
CA GLU A 3 -40.22 -62.62 -37.05
C GLU A 3 -40.56 -61.57 -36.01
N SER A 4 -40.28 -61.88 -34.74
CA SER A 4 -40.36 -60.94 -33.63
C SER A 4 -39.04 -60.22 -33.46
N ARG A 5 -39.02 -58.89 -33.60
CA ARG A 5 -37.88 -58.03 -33.28
C ARG A 5 -37.96 -57.58 -31.84
N HIS A 6 -36.96 -57.97 -31.02
CA HIS A 6 -36.77 -57.47 -29.69
C HIS A 6 -36.04 -56.08 -29.74
N LEU A 7 -36.70 -55.09 -29.19
CA LEU A 7 -36.11 -53.77 -28.96
C LEU A 7 -35.39 -53.76 -27.61
N LEU A 8 -34.09 -53.68 -27.57
CA LEU A 8 -33.33 -53.42 -26.33
C LEU A 8 -33.24 -51.91 -26.10
N THR A 9 -33.89 -51.44 -25.08
CA THR A 9 -33.75 -50.07 -24.55
C THR A 9 -32.57 -50.04 -23.55
N ALA A 10 -31.48 -49.38 -23.93
CA ALA A 10 -30.34 -49.13 -23.09
C ALA A 10 -30.64 -47.88 -22.20
N LEU A 11 -30.81 -48.06 -20.90
CA LEU A 11 -30.87 -46.97 -19.93
C LEU A 11 -29.44 -46.48 -19.64
N GLY A 12 -29.10 -45.33 -20.17
CA GLY A 12 -27.84 -44.62 -19.84
C GLY A 12 -27.99 -43.92 -18.49
N VAL A 13 -27.32 -44.43 -17.45
CA VAL A 13 -27.17 -43.75 -16.15
C VAL A 13 -26.03 -42.76 -16.28
N SER A 14 -26.36 -41.46 -16.40
CA SER A 14 -25.37 -40.38 -16.29
C SER A 14 -24.96 -40.21 -14.83
N LEU A 15 -23.75 -40.61 -14.50
CA LEU A 15 -23.12 -40.37 -13.22
C LEU A 15 -22.63 -38.90 -13.19
N MET A 16 -23.38 -38.03 -12.55
CA MET A 16 -22.89 -36.67 -12.23
C MET A 16 -21.84 -36.80 -11.13
N ILE A 17 -20.57 -36.67 -11.49
CA ILE A 17 -19.49 -36.50 -10.53
C ILE A 17 -19.57 -35.04 -10.06
N ALA A 18 -20.15 -34.83 -8.90
CA ALA A 18 -20.03 -33.56 -8.20
C ALA A 18 -18.60 -33.46 -7.67
N THR A 19 -17.74 -32.72 -8.37
CA THR A 19 -16.46 -32.29 -7.83
C THR A 19 -16.75 -31.29 -6.72
N SER A 20 -16.70 -31.73 -5.46
CA SER A 20 -16.64 -30.82 -4.32
C SER A 20 -15.31 -30.07 -4.42
N SER A 21 -15.36 -28.80 -4.84
CA SER A 21 -14.27 -27.88 -4.62
C SER A 21 -14.09 -27.73 -3.12
N GLN A 22 -13.14 -28.45 -2.57
CA GLN A 22 -12.73 -28.26 -1.19
C GLN A 22 -12.13 -26.86 -1.13
N ALA A 23 -12.74 -25.93 -0.39
CA ALA A 23 -12.18 -24.60 -0.17
C ALA A 23 -10.75 -24.81 0.37
N ALA A 24 -9.78 -24.33 -0.38
CA ALA A 24 -8.39 -24.38 0.04
C ALA A 24 -8.29 -23.55 1.33
N GLY A 25 -7.83 -24.13 2.44
CA GLY A 25 -7.60 -23.42 3.68
C GLY A 25 -6.47 -22.39 3.55
N LEU A 26 -6.16 -21.70 4.62
CA LEU A 26 -5.03 -20.76 4.71
C LEU A 26 -3.73 -21.44 4.23
N THR A 27 -3.07 -20.85 3.21
CA THR A 27 -1.82 -21.39 2.66
C THR A 27 -0.78 -20.29 2.47
N ASN A 28 0.49 -20.65 2.64
CA ASN A 28 1.65 -19.80 2.39
C ASN A 28 2.63 -20.55 1.50
N GLU A 29 2.88 -20.04 0.31
CA GLU A 29 3.74 -20.67 -0.69
C GLU A 29 4.92 -19.76 -1.02
N ARG A 30 6.14 -20.30 -0.92
CA ARG A 30 7.38 -19.62 -1.30
C ARG A 30 7.83 -20.05 -2.69
N ALA A 31 8.23 -19.07 -3.52
CA ALA A 31 8.82 -19.33 -4.85
C ALA A 31 9.88 -18.28 -5.21
N ALA A 32 10.71 -18.58 -6.23
CA ALA A 32 11.59 -17.58 -6.82
C ALA A 32 10.74 -16.51 -7.56
N PHE A 33 11.15 -15.23 -7.44
CA PHE A 33 10.56 -14.13 -8.22
C PHE A 33 11.54 -13.61 -9.29
N GLY A 34 12.83 -13.81 -9.10
CA GLY A 34 13.89 -13.41 -10.03
C GLY A 34 15.17 -13.00 -9.31
N LYS A 35 15.93 -12.12 -9.92
CA LYS A 35 17.16 -11.56 -9.36
C LYS A 35 17.22 -10.08 -9.66
N THR A 36 17.84 -9.31 -8.76
CA THR A 36 18.22 -7.91 -9.01
C THR A 36 19.31 -7.82 -10.08
N ASN A 37 19.59 -6.60 -10.57
CA ASN A 37 20.64 -6.36 -11.59
C ASN A 37 22.05 -6.76 -11.11
N ASP A 38 22.31 -6.76 -9.78
CA ASP A 38 23.56 -7.24 -9.18
C ASP A 38 23.58 -8.75 -8.90
N GLY A 39 22.52 -9.48 -9.30
CA GLY A 39 22.39 -10.93 -9.17
C GLY A 39 21.81 -11.42 -7.86
N THR A 40 21.43 -10.53 -6.93
CA THR A 40 20.84 -10.92 -5.64
C THR A 40 19.48 -11.60 -5.85
N PRO A 41 19.26 -12.82 -5.33
CA PRO A 41 17.98 -13.53 -5.47
C PRO A 41 16.83 -12.78 -4.79
N VAL A 42 15.67 -12.76 -5.45
CA VAL A 42 14.42 -12.21 -4.93
C VAL A 42 13.38 -13.35 -4.89
N GLU A 43 12.72 -13.47 -3.76
CA GLU A 43 11.70 -14.46 -3.51
C GLU A 43 10.33 -13.80 -3.44
N LYS A 44 9.29 -14.60 -3.71
CA LYS A 44 7.89 -14.23 -3.46
C LYS A 44 7.24 -15.20 -2.48
N TYR A 45 6.32 -14.67 -1.69
CA TYR A 45 5.47 -15.39 -0.76
C TYR A 45 4.02 -15.13 -1.13
N VAL A 46 3.28 -16.21 -1.42
CA VAL A 46 1.88 -16.15 -1.84
C VAL A 46 1.02 -16.63 -0.69
N LEU A 47 0.31 -15.69 -0.07
CA LEU A 47 -0.60 -15.91 1.05
C LEU A 47 -2.01 -16.06 0.49
N ARG A 48 -2.71 -17.15 0.80
CA ARG A 48 -4.11 -17.38 0.36
C ARG A 48 -5.01 -17.64 1.55
N ASN A 49 -6.21 -17.11 1.49
CA ASN A 49 -7.26 -17.48 2.45
C ASN A 49 -8.33 -18.39 1.80
N SER A 50 -9.25 -18.91 2.64
CA SER A 50 -10.32 -19.79 2.18
C SER A 50 -11.41 -19.07 1.36
N ASN A 51 -11.42 -17.75 1.32
CA ASN A 51 -12.43 -16.92 0.65
C ASN A 51 -11.99 -16.44 -0.74
N GLY A 52 -10.87 -16.94 -1.28
CA GLY A 52 -10.36 -16.58 -2.61
C GLY A 52 -9.53 -15.31 -2.66
N MET A 53 -9.14 -14.73 -1.52
CA MET A 53 -8.11 -13.69 -1.51
C MET A 53 -6.73 -14.30 -1.59
N GLU A 54 -5.85 -13.60 -2.34
CA GLU A 54 -4.43 -13.92 -2.45
C GLU A 54 -3.60 -12.64 -2.35
N ALA A 55 -2.58 -12.64 -1.49
CA ALA A 55 -1.60 -11.56 -1.40
C ALA A 55 -0.21 -12.09 -1.74
N THR A 56 0.47 -11.50 -2.71
CA THR A 56 1.85 -11.84 -3.07
C THR A 56 2.79 -10.76 -2.57
N VAL A 57 3.73 -11.15 -1.71
CA VAL A 57 4.77 -10.27 -1.16
C VAL A 57 6.13 -10.71 -1.69
N ILE A 58 6.96 -9.78 -2.16
CA ILE A 58 8.32 -10.06 -2.63
C ILE A 58 9.38 -9.47 -1.70
N THR A 59 10.53 -10.13 -1.64
CA THR A 59 11.64 -9.71 -0.76
C THR A 59 12.35 -8.45 -1.25
N TYR A 60 12.27 -8.06 -2.52
CA TYR A 60 12.75 -6.77 -3.00
C TYR A 60 11.78 -5.67 -2.56
N GLY A 61 12.27 -4.69 -1.81
CA GLY A 61 11.50 -3.56 -1.31
C GLY A 61 10.39 -3.91 -0.30
N GLY A 62 10.30 -5.17 0.14
CA GLY A 62 9.15 -5.62 0.94
C GLY A 62 7.82 -5.34 0.26
N ILE A 63 7.76 -5.53 -1.07
CA ILE A 63 6.68 -5.08 -1.94
C ILE A 63 5.47 -6.01 -1.85
N LEU A 64 4.26 -5.45 -1.65
CA LEU A 64 3.00 -6.11 -1.98
C LEU A 64 2.82 -6.07 -3.51
N GLN A 65 3.23 -7.17 -4.17
CA GLN A 65 3.29 -7.25 -5.64
C GLN A 65 1.92 -7.47 -6.28
N SER A 66 1.06 -8.24 -5.61
CA SER A 66 -0.28 -8.58 -6.10
C SER A 66 -1.25 -8.73 -4.93
N LEU A 67 -2.50 -8.34 -5.14
CA LEU A 67 -3.59 -8.54 -4.20
C LEU A 67 -4.85 -8.91 -4.97
N ILE A 68 -5.14 -10.19 -5.01
CA ILE A 68 -6.33 -10.74 -5.65
C ILE A 68 -7.50 -10.68 -4.68
N VAL A 69 -8.60 -10.06 -5.11
CA VAL A 69 -9.82 -9.90 -4.28
C VAL A 69 -11.05 -10.26 -5.12
N PRO A 70 -11.99 -11.07 -4.59
CA PRO A 70 -13.27 -11.33 -5.25
C PRO A 70 -14.14 -10.07 -5.34
N ASP A 71 -14.92 -9.97 -6.41
CA ASP A 71 -16.00 -8.98 -6.55
C ASP A 71 -17.34 -9.54 -6.03
N LYS A 72 -18.42 -8.74 -6.12
CA LYS A 72 -19.77 -9.14 -5.69
C LYS A 72 -20.35 -10.37 -6.43
N ASN A 73 -19.76 -10.79 -7.54
CA ASN A 73 -20.14 -11.99 -8.29
C ASN A 73 -19.17 -13.15 -8.04
N GLY A 74 -18.18 -12.99 -7.15
CA GLY A 74 -17.13 -13.95 -6.87
C GLY A 74 -16.01 -13.99 -7.91
N MET A 75 -16.00 -13.05 -8.88
CA MET A 75 -14.92 -12.93 -9.86
C MET A 75 -13.72 -12.23 -9.24
N THR A 76 -12.57 -12.87 -9.28
CA THR A 76 -11.32 -12.34 -8.71
C THR A 76 -10.56 -11.46 -9.70
N ASP A 77 -9.95 -10.39 -9.22
CA ASP A 77 -9.01 -9.56 -9.99
C ASP A 77 -7.90 -9.05 -9.07
N ASP A 78 -6.75 -8.75 -9.64
CA ASP A 78 -5.65 -8.09 -8.95
C ASP A 78 -5.92 -6.59 -8.86
N ILE A 79 -6.02 -6.08 -7.65
CA ILE A 79 -6.43 -4.69 -7.37
C ILE A 79 -5.26 -3.75 -7.07
N VAL A 80 -4.00 -4.21 -7.12
CA VAL A 80 -2.83 -3.35 -6.90
C VAL A 80 -1.96 -3.23 -8.14
N LEU A 81 -1.43 -2.03 -8.39
CA LEU A 81 -0.46 -1.82 -9.47
C LEU A 81 0.89 -2.44 -9.12
N GLY A 82 1.64 -2.86 -10.13
CA GLY A 82 2.95 -3.48 -9.95
C GLY A 82 3.55 -3.93 -11.28
N PHE A 83 4.60 -4.76 -11.18
CA PHE A 83 5.30 -5.35 -12.33
C PHE A 83 5.37 -6.87 -12.19
N ASP A 84 5.61 -7.55 -13.32
CA ASP A 84 5.68 -9.02 -13.37
C ASP A 84 7.04 -9.56 -12.91
N ASP A 85 8.08 -8.72 -12.90
CA ASP A 85 9.45 -9.10 -12.58
C ASP A 85 10.22 -8.02 -11.78
N VAL A 86 11.39 -8.39 -11.26
CA VAL A 86 12.27 -7.50 -10.49
C VAL A 86 12.79 -6.35 -11.34
N GLN A 87 13.06 -6.58 -12.62
CA GLN A 87 13.60 -5.59 -13.56
C GLN A 87 12.60 -4.45 -13.77
N GLY A 88 11.30 -4.76 -13.84
CA GLY A 88 10.24 -3.76 -13.88
C GLY A 88 10.30 -2.79 -12.70
N TYR A 89 10.47 -3.32 -11.48
CA TYR A 89 10.62 -2.51 -10.26
C TYR A 89 11.91 -1.70 -10.26
N GLN A 90 13.05 -2.30 -10.65
CA GLN A 90 14.33 -1.58 -10.66
C GLN A 90 14.38 -0.47 -11.72
N LYS A 91 13.80 -0.70 -12.88
CA LYS A 91 13.71 0.28 -13.97
C LYS A 91 12.80 1.47 -13.61
N ASN A 92 11.72 1.22 -12.91
CA ASN A 92 10.70 2.21 -12.57
C ASN A 92 10.70 2.53 -11.06
N GLY A 93 11.85 2.52 -10.41
CA GLY A 93 11.99 2.68 -8.96
C GLY A 93 11.46 3.98 -8.36
N THR A 94 11.03 4.95 -9.17
CA THR A 94 10.44 6.22 -8.71
C THR A 94 8.93 6.18 -8.56
N VAL A 95 8.26 5.07 -8.95
CA VAL A 95 6.81 4.92 -8.77
C VAL A 95 6.44 4.21 -7.46
N TYR A 96 7.37 3.56 -6.78
CA TYR A 96 7.22 2.91 -5.46
C TYR A 96 6.09 1.90 -5.34
N PHE A 97 5.60 1.28 -6.40
CA PHE A 97 4.46 0.36 -6.38
C PHE A 97 4.58 -0.72 -5.30
N GLY A 98 3.65 -0.70 -4.33
CA GLY A 98 3.52 -1.70 -3.27
C GLY A 98 4.63 -1.72 -2.23
N ALA A 99 5.62 -0.82 -2.32
CA ALA A 99 6.85 -0.89 -1.55
C ALA A 99 6.68 -0.54 -0.07
N THR A 100 7.50 -1.17 0.77
CA THR A 100 7.77 -0.71 2.13
C THR A 100 8.66 0.52 2.06
N ILE A 101 8.19 1.64 2.59
CA ILE A 101 8.87 2.93 2.58
C ILE A 101 9.57 3.18 3.92
N GLY A 102 10.81 3.63 3.86
CA GLY A 102 11.64 3.97 5.02
C GLY A 102 13.08 4.40 4.61
N ARG A 103 13.90 4.94 5.56
CA ARG A 103 13.54 5.13 7.01
C ARG A 103 12.45 6.18 7.23
N PHE A 104 12.31 7.18 6.34
CA PHE A 104 11.36 8.27 6.50
C PHE A 104 10.44 8.35 5.28
N GLY A 105 9.19 7.95 5.48
CA GLY A 105 8.14 8.03 4.48
C GLY A 105 7.73 9.47 4.22
N ASN A 106 7.29 9.75 2.98
CA ASN A 106 6.98 11.06 2.50
C ASN A 106 8.21 12.00 2.51
N ARG A 107 8.02 13.32 2.60
CA ARG A 107 9.06 14.33 2.36
C ARG A 107 9.74 14.81 3.64
N LEU A 108 11.05 15.09 3.51
CA LEU A 108 11.84 15.91 4.44
C LEU A 108 12.30 17.16 3.70
N ALA A 109 11.95 18.34 4.20
CA ALA A 109 12.31 19.63 3.64
C ALA A 109 13.83 19.79 3.55
N GLY A 110 14.34 20.14 2.37
CA GLY A 110 15.78 20.27 2.14
C GLY A 110 16.56 18.95 2.30
N GLY A 111 15.88 17.81 2.48
CA GLY A 111 16.49 16.53 2.84
C GLY A 111 17.17 16.54 4.21
N ALA A 112 16.78 17.44 5.12
CA ALA A 112 17.52 17.64 6.36
C ALA A 112 16.59 17.62 7.58
N PHE A 113 17.17 17.24 8.73
CA PHE A 113 16.55 17.36 10.03
C PHE A 113 17.60 17.59 11.11
N GLU A 114 17.16 18.10 12.25
CA GLU A 114 18.01 18.25 13.43
C GLU A 114 17.60 17.23 14.50
N LEU A 115 18.58 16.61 15.15
CA LEU A 115 18.38 15.67 16.24
C LEU A 115 19.50 15.88 17.27
N ASP A 116 19.15 16.21 18.51
CA ASP A 116 20.09 16.49 19.62
C ASP A 116 21.17 17.55 19.27
N GLY A 117 20.75 18.65 18.61
CA GLY A 117 21.62 19.74 18.21
C GLY A 117 22.55 19.42 17.03
N LYS A 118 22.41 18.25 16.43
CA LYS A 118 23.16 17.85 15.24
C LYS A 118 22.26 17.80 14.01
N ARG A 119 22.72 18.46 12.93
CA ARG A 119 22.05 18.41 11.64
C ARG A 119 22.46 17.14 10.89
N TYR A 120 21.47 16.45 10.34
CA TYR A 120 21.60 15.29 9.46
C TYR A 120 21.10 15.62 8.06
N GLN A 121 21.77 15.07 7.05
CA GLN A 121 21.44 15.30 5.64
C GLN A 121 21.12 13.97 4.97
N VAL A 122 19.90 13.84 4.49
CA VAL A 122 19.43 12.75 3.62
C VAL A 122 19.58 13.22 2.16
N PRO A 123 20.09 12.39 1.24
CA PRO A 123 20.21 12.78 -0.16
C PRO A 123 18.87 13.21 -0.76
N GLN A 124 18.88 14.28 -1.52
CA GLN A 124 17.71 14.81 -2.20
C GLN A 124 17.42 13.98 -3.45
N ASN A 125 16.17 13.56 -3.62
CA ASN A 125 15.71 12.79 -4.77
C ASN A 125 14.33 13.25 -5.29
N ASP A 126 13.81 14.34 -4.70
CA ASP A 126 12.60 15.04 -5.17
C ASP A 126 12.86 16.55 -5.15
N LYS A 127 13.49 17.06 -6.23
CA LYS A 127 13.99 18.44 -6.32
C LYS A 127 14.92 18.76 -5.15
N ASP A 128 14.53 19.73 -4.31
CA ASP A 128 15.30 20.16 -3.13
C ASP A 128 15.00 19.30 -1.89
N ASN A 129 14.10 18.32 -1.97
CA ASN A 129 13.65 17.54 -0.82
C ASN A 129 14.16 16.09 -0.88
N SER A 130 14.19 15.42 0.25
CA SER A 130 14.26 13.97 0.28
C SER A 130 12.85 13.38 0.32
N LEU A 131 12.60 12.36 -0.48
CA LEU A 131 11.35 11.62 -0.56
C LEU A 131 11.61 10.14 -0.24
N HIS A 132 10.78 9.55 0.59
CA HIS A 132 10.72 8.12 0.86
C HIS A 132 12.07 7.49 1.31
N GLY A 133 12.84 8.23 2.12
CA GLY A 133 14.11 7.75 2.67
C GLY A 133 15.31 7.93 1.74
N GLY A 134 15.15 8.70 0.66
CA GLY A 134 16.22 9.01 -0.29
C GLY A 134 16.33 8.03 -1.46
N PRO A 135 17.32 8.23 -2.37
CA PRO A 135 17.42 7.49 -3.63
C PRO A 135 17.66 5.97 -3.46
N GLN A 136 18.11 5.53 -2.32
CA GLN A 136 18.37 4.12 -1.99
C GLN A 136 17.66 3.74 -0.67
N GLY A 137 16.36 4.08 -0.57
CA GLY A 137 15.51 3.76 0.56
C GLY A 137 15.19 2.27 0.71
N PHE A 138 14.31 1.95 1.62
CA PHE A 138 13.90 0.57 1.95
C PHE A 138 13.25 -0.16 0.78
N ASP A 139 12.59 0.57 -0.09
CA ASP A 139 11.96 0.10 -1.33
C ASP A 139 12.95 -0.50 -2.35
N LYS A 140 14.25 -0.26 -2.18
CA LYS A 140 15.32 -0.76 -3.08
C LYS A 140 16.20 -1.82 -2.44
N ARG A 141 15.84 -2.32 -1.25
CA ARG A 141 16.61 -3.32 -0.52
C ARG A 141 16.00 -4.71 -0.71
N VAL A 142 16.85 -5.74 -0.71
CA VAL A 142 16.37 -7.13 -0.61
C VAL A 142 16.32 -7.49 0.87
N TRP A 143 15.12 -7.83 1.34
CA TRP A 143 14.84 -8.16 2.73
C TRP A 143 14.99 -9.65 2.96
N LYS A 144 15.40 -10.03 4.16
CA LYS A 144 15.34 -11.40 4.64
C LYS A 144 13.88 -11.75 4.94
N ALA A 145 13.43 -12.92 4.53
CA ALA A 145 12.05 -13.34 4.73
C ALA A 145 11.95 -14.62 5.54
N GLU A 146 10.97 -14.66 6.44
CA GLU A 146 10.63 -15.84 7.22
C GLU A 146 9.10 -16.04 7.16
N PRO A 147 8.61 -17.11 6.52
CA PRO A 147 7.19 -17.42 6.46
C PRO A 147 6.70 -17.95 7.81
N HIS A 148 5.44 -17.68 8.13
CA HIS A 148 4.78 -18.22 9.31
C HIS A 148 3.32 -18.59 9.02
N ASN A 149 2.82 -19.57 9.79
CA ASN A 149 1.43 -20.00 9.79
C ASN A 149 0.97 -19.99 11.24
N ASP A 150 0.19 -18.97 11.59
CA ASP A 150 -0.36 -18.78 12.91
C ASP A 150 -1.78 -19.34 12.99
N LYS A 151 -2.31 -19.48 14.22
CA LYS A 151 -3.71 -19.88 14.38
C LYS A 151 -4.63 -18.79 13.80
N GLY A 152 -5.18 -19.06 12.61
CA GLY A 152 -6.15 -18.20 11.93
C GLY A 152 -5.56 -17.19 10.93
N SER A 153 -4.25 -17.24 10.68
CA SER A 153 -3.61 -16.44 9.63
C SER A 153 -2.39 -17.10 9.05
N VAL A 154 -2.01 -16.71 7.84
CA VAL A 154 -0.74 -17.04 7.18
C VAL A 154 0.02 -15.76 6.87
N GLY A 155 1.35 -15.79 6.91
CA GLY A 155 2.10 -14.56 6.73
C GLY A 155 3.58 -14.75 6.43
N VAL A 156 4.25 -13.63 6.22
CA VAL A 156 5.69 -13.53 6.05
C VAL A 156 6.23 -12.31 6.81
N THR A 157 7.27 -12.53 7.60
CA THR A 157 8.03 -11.45 8.24
C THR A 157 9.26 -11.14 7.41
N LEU A 158 9.39 -9.90 7.00
CA LEU A 158 10.54 -9.37 6.26
C LEU A 158 11.41 -8.57 7.22
N THR A 159 12.71 -8.89 7.29
CA THR A 159 13.68 -8.20 8.16
C THR A 159 14.74 -7.50 7.31
N TYR A 160 15.01 -6.23 7.64
CA TYR A 160 16.13 -5.47 7.11
C TYR A 160 16.89 -4.75 8.23
N VAL A 161 18.21 -4.73 8.14
CA VAL A 161 19.08 -3.96 9.05
C VAL A 161 19.72 -2.85 8.25
N SER A 162 19.25 -1.63 8.48
CA SER A 162 19.80 -0.42 7.88
C SER A 162 20.97 0.07 8.75
N ALA A 163 22.16 0.16 8.17
CA ALA A 163 23.38 0.53 8.89
C ALA A 163 23.39 2.00 9.35
N ASP A 164 24.14 2.30 10.42
CA ASP A 164 24.39 3.69 10.85
C ASP A 164 24.95 4.53 9.71
N GLY A 165 24.30 5.67 9.41
CA GLY A 165 24.65 6.55 8.31
C GLY A 165 24.07 6.17 6.94
N GLU A 166 23.33 5.07 6.82
CA GLU A 166 22.63 4.74 5.56
C GLU A 166 21.68 5.86 5.18
N MET A 167 21.80 6.39 3.95
CA MET A 167 21.07 7.57 3.47
C MET A 167 21.17 8.78 4.43
N GLY A 168 22.23 8.88 5.26
CA GLY A 168 22.42 9.98 6.20
C GLY A 168 21.68 9.84 7.53
N PHE A 169 20.90 8.80 7.74
CA PHE A 169 20.18 8.58 9.00
C PHE A 169 21.11 7.97 10.07
N PRO A 170 21.05 8.45 11.33
CA PRO A 170 21.87 7.90 12.42
C PRO A 170 21.33 6.57 12.95
N GLY A 171 22.24 5.76 13.49
CA GLY A 171 21.97 4.50 14.17
C GLY A 171 21.79 3.30 13.25
N ASN A 172 22.19 2.13 13.74
CA ASN A 172 21.79 0.86 13.14
C ASN A 172 20.33 0.61 13.47
N LEU A 173 19.49 0.47 12.46
CA LEU A 173 18.05 0.25 12.59
C LEU A 173 17.70 -1.16 12.11
N LYS A 174 17.26 -2.02 13.04
CA LYS A 174 16.62 -3.28 12.66
C LYS A 174 15.12 -3.03 12.48
N THR A 175 14.59 -3.39 11.31
CA THR A 175 13.18 -3.27 10.96
C THR A 175 12.62 -4.62 10.57
N ASP A 176 11.51 -5.00 11.17
CA ASP A 176 10.70 -6.15 10.79
C ASP A 176 9.36 -5.62 10.22
N VAL A 177 8.93 -6.14 9.07
CA VAL A 177 7.62 -5.87 8.45
C VAL A 177 6.92 -7.21 8.23
N THR A 178 5.77 -7.38 8.85
CA THR A 178 5.00 -8.64 8.80
C THR A 178 3.71 -8.44 8.03
N TYR A 179 3.55 -9.18 6.95
CA TYR A 179 2.31 -9.30 6.21
C TYR A 179 1.57 -10.54 6.69
N SER A 180 0.30 -10.40 7.06
CA SER A 180 -0.56 -11.52 7.51
C SER A 180 -1.93 -11.43 6.84
N LEU A 181 -2.40 -12.55 6.30
CA LEU A 181 -3.73 -12.70 5.69
C LEU A 181 -4.56 -13.72 6.50
N ASN A 182 -5.82 -13.35 6.80
CA ASN A 182 -6.76 -14.20 7.54
C ASN A 182 -8.04 -14.52 6.75
N ASP A 183 -8.89 -15.38 7.31
CA ASP A 183 -10.18 -15.75 6.74
C ASP A 183 -11.30 -14.72 6.97
N GLN A 184 -11.02 -13.60 7.64
CA GLN A 184 -11.90 -12.45 7.73
C GLN A 184 -11.68 -11.45 6.59
N ASN A 185 -10.88 -11.84 5.58
CA ASN A 185 -10.46 -11.01 4.44
C ASN A 185 -9.68 -9.76 4.88
N GLU A 186 -8.85 -9.90 5.91
CA GLU A 186 -7.97 -8.84 6.40
C GLU A 186 -6.53 -9.15 6.00
N LEU A 187 -5.92 -8.24 5.26
CA LEU A 187 -4.48 -8.15 5.06
C LEU A 187 -3.92 -7.15 6.07
N ARG A 188 -3.16 -7.66 7.03
CA ARG A 188 -2.53 -6.85 8.08
C ARG A 188 -1.05 -6.68 7.78
N ILE A 189 -0.55 -5.46 7.95
CA ILE A 189 0.87 -5.12 7.84
C ILE A 189 1.31 -4.54 9.17
N ASP A 190 2.14 -5.27 9.90
CA ASP A 190 2.73 -4.82 11.16
C ASP A 190 4.19 -4.44 10.95
N TYR A 191 4.58 -3.31 11.53
CA TYR A 191 5.95 -2.82 11.53
C TYR A 191 6.50 -2.85 12.95
N LYS A 192 7.75 -3.26 13.09
CA LYS A 192 8.49 -3.21 14.34
C LYS A 192 9.92 -2.78 14.04
N ALA A 193 10.44 -1.81 14.81
CA ALA A 193 11.83 -1.41 14.64
C ALA A 193 12.49 -1.05 15.97
N THR A 194 13.83 -1.25 16.04
CA THR A 194 14.69 -0.87 17.15
C THR A 194 15.99 -0.25 16.61
N THR A 195 16.58 0.64 17.39
CA THR A 195 17.80 1.36 17.02
C THR A 195 18.83 1.34 18.16
N ASP A 196 20.11 1.48 17.82
CA ASP A 196 21.21 1.63 18.78
C ASP A 196 21.61 3.10 19.05
N LYS A 197 21.08 4.06 18.23
CA LYS A 197 21.26 5.51 18.44
C LYS A 197 19.93 6.22 18.20
N PRO A 198 19.71 7.43 18.79
CA PRO A 198 18.56 8.24 18.43
C PRO A 198 18.48 8.45 16.91
N THR A 199 17.30 8.25 16.36
CA THR A 199 17.03 8.43 14.92
C THR A 199 15.61 8.98 14.70
N VAL A 200 15.25 9.28 13.45
CA VAL A 200 13.88 9.57 13.04
C VAL A 200 13.37 8.41 12.19
N LEU A 201 12.12 8.03 12.41
CA LEU A 201 11.50 6.89 11.73
C LEU A 201 10.05 7.18 11.39
N ASN A 202 9.68 6.94 10.14
CA ASN A 202 8.31 7.00 9.64
C ASN A 202 8.17 5.96 8.53
N LEU A 203 7.54 4.83 8.84
CA LEU A 203 7.38 3.73 7.88
C LEU A 203 5.97 3.79 7.27
N THR A 204 5.84 3.30 6.04
CA THR A 204 4.53 3.11 5.40
C THR A 204 4.59 2.07 4.28
N ASN A 205 3.42 1.69 3.75
CA ASN A 205 3.27 0.88 2.55
C ASN A 205 2.70 1.73 1.41
N HIS A 206 3.31 1.66 0.25
CA HIS A 206 2.97 2.49 -0.91
C HIS A 206 2.18 1.70 -1.98
N SER A 207 1.20 0.89 -1.55
CA SER A 207 0.35 0.17 -2.48
C SER A 207 -0.60 1.10 -3.22
N TYR A 208 -0.68 0.92 -4.54
CA TYR A 208 -1.58 1.64 -5.42
C TYR A 208 -2.78 0.76 -5.73
N PHE A 209 -3.95 1.13 -5.24
CA PHE A 209 -5.18 0.37 -5.36
C PHE A 209 -6.06 0.86 -6.51
N ASN A 210 -6.61 -0.07 -7.27
CA ASN A 210 -7.76 0.16 -8.13
C ASN A 210 -8.78 -0.98 -7.90
N LEU A 211 -9.87 -0.69 -7.22
CA LEU A 211 -10.87 -1.71 -6.85
C LEU A 211 -11.64 -2.27 -8.05
N ALA A 212 -11.57 -1.60 -9.22
CA ALA A 212 -12.07 -2.14 -10.49
C ALA A 212 -11.11 -3.16 -11.14
N GLY A 213 -9.89 -3.32 -10.56
CA GLY A 213 -8.79 -4.12 -11.08
C GLY A 213 -7.64 -3.26 -11.62
N ALA A 214 -6.40 -3.69 -11.39
CA ALA A 214 -5.19 -2.99 -11.83
C ALA A 214 -5.19 -2.79 -13.34
N GLY A 215 -5.05 -1.53 -13.79
CA GLY A 215 -5.07 -1.16 -15.21
C GLY A 215 -6.46 -1.18 -15.86
N ASN A 216 -7.53 -1.33 -15.11
CA ASN A 216 -8.90 -1.31 -15.62
C ASN A 216 -9.51 0.12 -15.62
N GLY A 217 -8.74 1.11 -16.07
CA GLY A 217 -9.16 2.51 -16.17
C GLY A 217 -8.85 3.33 -14.92
N ASP A 218 -9.54 4.47 -14.78
CA ASP A 218 -9.35 5.42 -13.68
C ASP A 218 -10.19 5.07 -12.43
N ILE A 219 -9.87 5.76 -11.32
CA ILE A 219 -10.55 5.60 -10.03
C ILE A 219 -11.63 6.66 -9.78
N LEU A 220 -11.96 7.52 -10.73
CA LEU A 220 -12.75 8.72 -10.50
C LEU A 220 -14.19 8.43 -10.02
N LYS A 221 -14.72 7.25 -10.33
CA LYS A 221 -16.07 6.80 -9.90
C LYS A 221 -16.04 6.01 -8.59
N GLN A 222 -14.87 5.65 -8.09
CA GLN A 222 -14.75 5.00 -6.79
C GLN A 222 -15.10 6.01 -5.69
N VAL A 223 -15.81 5.55 -4.67
CA VAL A 223 -16.37 6.39 -3.61
C VAL A 223 -15.49 6.24 -2.37
N ALA A 224 -14.93 7.34 -1.90
CA ALA A 224 -14.07 7.37 -0.73
C ALA A 224 -14.73 8.09 0.45
N THR A 225 -14.47 7.61 1.66
CA THR A 225 -14.72 8.29 2.94
C THR A 225 -13.44 8.27 3.73
N LEU A 226 -12.97 9.43 4.21
CA LEU A 226 -11.84 9.55 5.10
C LEU A 226 -12.33 10.08 6.45
N HIS A 227 -12.13 9.31 7.52
CA HIS A 227 -12.51 9.71 8.87
C HIS A 227 -11.46 10.67 9.45
N ALA A 228 -11.41 11.86 8.85
CA ALA A 228 -10.45 12.91 9.15
C ALA A 228 -11.10 14.28 8.95
N SER A 229 -11.17 15.06 10.02
CA SER A 229 -11.74 16.42 10.00
C SER A 229 -10.74 17.50 9.59
N ARG A 230 -9.45 17.14 9.49
CA ARG A 230 -8.34 18.05 9.15
C ARG A 230 -7.34 17.36 8.22
N TYR A 231 -6.53 18.18 7.56
CA TYR A 231 -5.41 17.75 6.74
C TYR A 231 -4.21 18.68 6.95
N THR A 232 -3.03 18.30 6.48
CA THR A 232 -1.83 19.15 6.50
C THR A 232 -1.70 19.85 5.14
N PRO A 233 -2.00 21.18 5.04
CA PRO A 233 -1.76 21.93 3.82
C PRO A 233 -0.29 21.95 3.47
N VAL A 234 0.01 21.99 2.18
CA VAL A 234 1.38 21.99 1.67
C VAL A 234 1.73 23.27 0.91
N THR A 235 3.00 23.55 0.81
CA THR A 235 3.58 24.56 -0.11
C THR A 235 3.65 24.01 -1.54
N ALA A 236 4.02 24.84 -2.51
CA ALA A 236 4.27 24.39 -3.89
C ALA A 236 5.40 23.35 -4.04
N LYS A 237 6.19 23.11 -2.97
CA LYS A 237 7.19 22.04 -2.90
C LYS A 237 6.66 20.77 -2.25
N LEU A 238 5.35 20.68 -2.00
CA LEU A 238 4.67 19.58 -1.29
C LEU A 238 5.21 19.32 0.13
N ILE A 239 5.73 20.37 0.77
CA ILE A 239 6.14 20.35 2.19
C ILE A 239 5.01 20.92 3.04
N PRO A 240 4.59 20.26 4.12
CA PRO A 240 3.59 20.79 5.04
C PRO A 240 3.93 22.20 5.56
N THR A 241 2.91 23.04 5.70
CA THR A 241 3.06 24.40 6.23
C THR A 241 3.19 24.43 7.76
N GLY A 242 2.95 23.31 8.44
CA GLY A 242 2.81 23.22 9.90
C GLY A 242 1.37 23.36 10.39
N GLU A 243 0.46 23.81 9.53
CA GLU A 243 -0.96 23.95 9.86
C GLU A 243 -1.70 22.60 9.81
N LEU A 244 -2.72 22.45 10.65
CA LEU A 244 -3.72 21.38 10.59
C LEU A 244 -5.06 22.01 10.18
N ALA A 245 -5.27 22.24 8.88
CA ALA A 245 -6.43 22.95 8.36
C ALA A 245 -7.69 22.06 8.33
N PRO A 246 -8.90 22.62 8.53
CA PRO A 246 -10.14 21.88 8.40
C PRO A 246 -10.37 21.46 6.95
N VAL A 247 -10.93 20.25 6.74
CA VAL A 247 -11.34 19.79 5.40
C VAL A 247 -12.68 20.40 4.96
N ALA A 248 -13.55 20.76 5.91
CA ALA A 248 -14.88 21.28 5.64
C ALA A 248 -14.86 22.50 4.74
N GLY A 249 -15.69 22.47 3.67
CA GLY A 249 -15.76 23.55 2.68
C GLY A 249 -14.60 23.58 1.68
N THR A 250 -13.74 22.58 1.68
CA THR A 250 -12.63 22.45 0.74
C THR A 250 -12.79 21.20 -0.15
N PRO A 251 -12.03 21.08 -1.26
CA PRO A 251 -12.03 19.86 -2.06
C PRO A 251 -11.53 18.62 -1.31
N MET A 252 -10.85 18.80 -0.16
CA MET A 252 -10.35 17.71 0.70
C MET A 252 -11.41 17.13 1.63
N ASP A 253 -12.66 17.58 1.57
CA ASP A 253 -13.74 17.06 2.42
C ASP A 253 -14.27 15.71 1.90
N PHE A 254 -13.69 14.63 2.44
CA PHE A 254 -14.15 13.24 2.27
C PHE A 254 -14.78 12.69 3.56
N THR A 255 -15.29 13.55 4.45
CA THR A 255 -15.97 13.11 5.69
C THR A 255 -17.26 12.35 5.43
N LYS A 256 -17.81 12.44 4.22
CA LYS A 256 -18.95 11.68 3.72
C LYS A 256 -18.59 10.91 2.45
N PRO A 257 -19.30 9.81 2.13
CA PRO A 257 -19.08 9.08 0.89
C PRO A 257 -19.10 10.01 -0.33
N THR A 258 -17.95 10.16 -0.99
CA THR A 258 -17.75 11.10 -2.09
C THR A 258 -16.96 10.41 -3.21
N ALA A 259 -17.47 10.48 -4.45
CA ALA A 259 -16.70 9.97 -5.58
C ALA A 259 -15.39 10.75 -5.74
N ILE A 260 -14.27 10.05 -5.90
CA ILE A 260 -12.92 10.65 -5.96
C ILE A 260 -12.87 11.76 -7.02
N GLY A 261 -13.53 11.55 -8.15
CA GLY A 261 -13.57 12.53 -9.25
C GLY A 261 -14.39 13.80 -8.96
N THR A 262 -15.19 13.86 -7.88
CA THR A 262 -16.11 14.98 -7.62
C THR A 262 -15.36 16.31 -7.48
N HIS A 263 -14.23 16.33 -6.76
CA HIS A 263 -13.49 17.54 -6.47
C HIS A 263 -12.06 17.54 -7.00
N ILE A 264 -11.64 16.47 -7.68
CA ILE A 264 -10.23 16.25 -8.07
C ILE A 264 -9.69 17.34 -9.02
N LYS A 265 -10.58 18.02 -9.76
CA LYS A 265 -10.25 19.12 -10.70
C LYS A 265 -10.73 20.48 -10.20
N ALA A 266 -11.09 20.63 -8.93
CA ALA A 266 -11.53 21.89 -8.38
C ALA A 266 -10.42 22.97 -8.52
N ASP A 267 -10.82 24.22 -8.76
CA ASP A 267 -9.88 25.33 -8.79
C ASP A 267 -9.44 25.71 -7.38
N HIS A 268 -8.48 24.94 -6.86
CA HIS A 268 -7.95 25.11 -5.51
C HIS A 268 -6.42 25.05 -5.52
N PRO A 269 -5.72 25.98 -4.82
CA PRO A 269 -4.25 26.04 -4.84
C PRO A 269 -3.58 24.73 -4.47
N GLN A 270 -4.09 24.01 -3.46
CA GLN A 270 -3.51 22.74 -3.01
C GLN A 270 -3.53 21.69 -4.13
N LEU A 271 -4.64 21.53 -4.87
CA LEU A 271 -4.72 20.56 -5.96
C LEU A 271 -3.74 20.91 -7.10
N LYS A 272 -3.51 22.20 -7.36
CA LYS A 272 -2.50 22.66 -8.32
C LYS A 272 -1.08 22.41 -7.87
N PHE A 273 -0.81 22.38 -6.56
CA PHE A 273 0.50 21.98 -6.02
C PHE A 273 0.74 20.48 -6.19
N ALA A 274 -0.29 19.65 -6.00
CA ALA A 274 -0.21 18.20 -6.18
C ALA A 274 0.00 17.82 -7.67
N GLU A 275 -0.75 18.47 -8.59
CA GLU A 275 -0.58 18.31 -10.03
C GLU A 275 -1.04 19.59 -10.76
N PRO A 276 -0.08 20.39 -11.31
CA PRO A 276 -0.37 21.72 -11.85
C PRO A 276 -1.30 21.75 -13.07
N LYS A 277 -1.35 20.67 -13.86
CA LYS A 277 -2.10 20.66 -15.13
C LYS A 277 -3.51 20.11 -14.99
N GLN A 278 -3.68 19.05 -14.19
CA GLN A 278 -4.91 18.26 -14.17
C GLN A 278 -5.58 18.21 -12.79
N GLY A 279 -4.86 18.61 -11.73
CA GLY A 279 -5.27 18.46 -10.35
C GLY A 279 -5.02 17.04 -9.82
N GLY A 280 -5.47 16.79 -8.60
CA GLY A 280 -5.31 15.51 -7.93
C GLY A 280 -5.06 15.68 -6.45
N PHE A 281 -5.17 14.59 -5.70
CA PHE A 281 -4.85 14.58 -4.28
C PHE A 281 -3.44 14.03 -4.08
N ASP A 282 -2.69 14.63 -3.16
CA ASP A 282 -1.38 14.17 -2.66
C ASP A 282 -1.15 14.85 -1.30
N PHE A 283 -1.98 14.52 -0.32
CA PHE A 283 -1.97 15.18 0.99
C PHE A 283 -2.06 14.16 2.12
N ASN A 284 -1.66 14.59 3.30
CA ASN A 284 -1.83 13.84 4.53
C ASN A 284 -3.11 14.32 5.25
N TRP A 285 -4.05 13.40 5.49
CA TRP A 285 -5.23 13.60 6.33
C TRP A 285 -4.91 13.24 7.77
N VAL A 286 -5.33 14.10 8.71
CA VAL A 286 -5.19 13.90 10.16
C VAL A 286 -6.34 13.03 10.64
N LEU A 287 -6.06 11.78 10.97
CA LEU A 287 -7.07 10.80 11.33
C LEU A 287 -7.73 11.08 12.68
N ASP A 288 -9.06 11.08 12.71
CA ASP A 288 -9.84 11.27 13.94
C ASP A 288 -9.77 10.06 14.88
N ALA A 289 -9.30 8.90 14.37
CA ALA A 289 -9.04 7.69 15.16
C ALA A 289 -7.88 7.82 16.14
N LYS A 290 -6.94 8.76 15.90
CA LYS A 290 -5.80 9.07 16.78
C LYS A 290 -4.98 7.83 17.19
N GLY A 291 -4.74 6.92 16.26
CA GLY A 291 -3.98 5.70 16.50
C GLY A 291 -4.77 4.53 17.10
N ASP A 292 -6.08 4.64 17.21
CA ASP A 292 -6.94 3.51 17.62
C ASP A 292 -7.25 2.63 16.41
N VAL A 293 -6.56 1.50 16.31
CA VAL A 293 -6.73 0.51 15.24
C VAL A 293 -8.11 -0.19 15.26
N GLY A 294 -8.90 -0.02 16.29
CA GLY A 294 -10.29 -0.48 16.35
C GLY A 294 -11.28 0.46 15.64
N ARG A 295 -10.83 1.66 15.22
CA ARG A 295 -11.66 2.67 14.56
C ARG A 295 -11.32 2.78 13.08
N LEU A 296 -12.38 2.86 12.27
CA LEU A 296 -12.25 3.01 10.82
C LEU A 296 -11.56 4.35 10.48
N ALA A 297 -10.49 4.27 9.67
CA ALA A 297 -9.72 5.43 9.21
C ALA A 297 -10.15 5.89 7.81
N ALA A 298 -10.35 4.92 6.91
CA ALA A 298 -10.83 5.20 5.55
C ALA A 298 -11.69 4.04 5.02
N ASP A 299 -12.55 4.35 4.06
CA ASP A 299 -13.43 3.42 3.37
C ASP A 299 -13.48 3.80 1.89
N VAL A 300 -13.15 2.87 1.01
CA VAL A 300 -13.22 3.09 -0.44
C VAL A 300 -13.97 1.93 -1.08
N GLN A 301 -14.94 2.27 -1.95
CA GLN A 301 -15.73 1.28 -2.67
C GLN A 301 -15.74 1.57 -4.18
N ASP A 302 -15.64 0.53 -4.99
CA ASP A 302 -15.96 0.60 -6.42
C ASP A 302 -17.41 0.17 -6.67
N PRO A 303 -18.31 1.08 -7.08
CA PRO A 303 -19.72 0.74 -7.27
C PRO A 303 -19.98 -0.32 -8.35
N LYS A 304 -19.05 -0.49 -9.30
CA LYS A 304 -19.22 -1.44 -10.41
C LYS A 304 -18.91 -2.87 -9.98
N SER A 305 -17.75 -3.10 -9.42
CA SER A 305 -17.33 -4.43 -8.92
C SER A 305 -17.96 -4.78 -7.58
N GLY A 306 -18.39 -3.77 -6.81
CA GLY A 306 -18.81 -3.91 -5.42
C GLY A 306 -17.66 -4.06 -4.44
N ARG A 307 -16.38 -4.18 -4.90
CA ARG A 307 -15.23 -4.29 -3.99
C ARG A 307 -15.11 -3.07 -3.11
N ARG A 308 -14.89 -3.34 -1.83
CA ARG A 308 -14.75 -2.34 -0.77
C ARG A 308 -13.48 -2.61 0.01
N LEU A 309 -12.72 -1.56 0.29
CA LEU A 309 -11.52 -1.54 1.13
C LEU A 309 -11.79 -0.66 2.33
N GLN A 310 -11.63 -1.22 3.53
CA GLN A 310 -11.69 -0.52 4.80
C GLN A 310 -10.29 -0.51 5.43
N LEU A 311 -9.81 0.69 5.81
CA LEU A 311 -8.51 0.90 6.42
C LEU A 311 -8.65 1.14 7.92
N PHE A 312 -7.83 0.45 8.71
CA PHE A 312 -7.63 0.70 10.13
C PHE A 312 -6.13 0.84 10.40
N THR A 313 -5.73 1.72 11.31
CA THR A 313 -4.31 1.96 11.57
C THR A 313 -4.04 2.53 12.95
N THR A 314 -2.83 2.30 13.45
CA THR A 314 -2.29 2.96 14.65
C THR A 314 -1.64 4.32 14.35
N GLU A 315 -1.55 4.71 13.08
CA GLU A 315 -0.90 5.96 12.68
C GLU A 315 -1.83 7.18 12.83
N PRO A 316 -1.27 8.38 13.11
CA PRO A 316 -2.04 9.60 13.27
C PRO A 316 -2.55 10.20 11.95
N GLY A 317 -2.00 9.76 10.82
CA GLY A 317 -2.31 10.29 9.50
C GLY A 317 -2.34 9.23 8.41
N VAL A 318 -2.93 9.62 7.28
CA VAL A 318 -2.92 8.85 6.04
C VAL A 318 -2.67 9.78 4.87
N GLN A 319 -1.65 9.48 4.07
CA GLN A 319 -1.49 10.12 2.76
C GLN A 319 -2.48 9.47 1.79
N PHE A 320 -3.37 10.28 1.23
CA PHE A 320 -4.23 9.88 0.13
C PHE A 320 -3.70 10.52 -1.15
N TYR A 321 -3.19 9.67 -2.05
CA TYR A 321 -2.61 10.08 -3.31
C TYR A 321 -3.33 9.39 -4.47
N THR A 322 -3.63 10.14 -5.52
CA THR A 322 -4.47 9.68 -6.64
C THR A 322 -3.68 9.38 -7.90
N SER A 323 -2.44 8.91 -7.77
CA SER A 323 -1.56 8.53 -8.89
C SER A 323 -1.42 9.62 -9.98
N ASN A 324 -1.31 10.88 -9.53
CA ASN A 324 -1.27 12.08 -10.40
C ASN A 324 -0.10 12.08 -11.39
N PHE A 325 1.02 11.39 -11.06
CA PHE A 325 2.23 11.33 -11.89
C PHE A 325 2.25 10.16 -12.87
N LEU A 326 1.23 9.30 -12.86
CA LEU A 326 1.06 8.31 -13.93
C LEU A 326 0.48 9.01 -15.17
N ASP A 327 1.06 8.73 -16.34
CA ASP A 327 0.74 9.41 -17.59
C ASP A 327 0.41 8.45 -18.75
N GLY A 328 0.26 7.16 -18.45
CA GLY A 328 0.01 6.12 -19.44
C GLY A 328 1.28 5.56 -20.10
N THR A 329 2.47 5.98 -19.69
CA THR A 329 3.74 5.44 -20.23
C THR A 329 4.22 4.20 -19.47
N VAL A 330 3.82 4.04 -18.21
CA VAL A 330 4.18 2.90 -17.38
C VAL A 330 3.36 1.67 -17.78
N LYS A 331 4.06 0.64 -18.26
CA LYS A 331 3.50 -0.69 -18.52
C LYS A 331 3.77 -1.59 -17.32
N GLY A 332 2.71 -1.98 -16.66
CA GLY A 332 2.74 -2.85 -15.48
C GLY A 332 2.51 -4.31 -15.79
N LYS A 333 1.89 -5.01 -14.84
CA LYS A 333 1.59 -6.45 -14.91
C LYS A 333 0.81 -6.80 -16.18
N GLN A 334 1.20 -7.92 -16.82
CA GLN A 334 0.59 -8.42 -18.06
C GLN A 334 0.57 -7.38 -19.20
N GLY A 335 1.51 -6.42 -19.19
CA GLY A 335 1.60 -5.34 -20.17
C GLY A 335 0.48 -4.30 -20.09
N LYS A 336 -0.36 -4.32 -19.05
CA LYS A 336 -1.40 -3.31 -18.84
C LYS A 336 -0.79 -1.92 -18.65
N VAL A 337 -1.37 -0.92 -19.28
CA VAL A 337 -0.95 0.48 -19.15
C VAL A 337 -1.63 1.10 -17.95
N TYR A 338 -0.88 1.84 -17.13
CA TYR A 338 -1.42 2.52 -15.96
C TYR A 338 -1.67 4.00 -16.28
N PRO A 339 -2.94 4.40 -16.41
CA PRO A 339 -3.29 5.75 -16.82
C PRO A 339 -3.17 6.76 -15.66
N HIS A 340 -3.24 8.03 -15.98
CA HIS A 340 -3.45 9.11 -15.02
C HIS A 340 -4.71 8.83 -14.18
N TRP A 341 -4.61 9.02 -12.86
CA TRP A 341 -5.63 8.62 -11.88
C TRP A 341 -6.04 7.14 -11.96
N GLY A 342 -5.11 6.29 -12.38
CA GLY A 342 -5.35 4.85 -12.51
C GLY A 342 -5.39 4.08 -11.20
N ALA A 343 -5.02 4.72 -10.09
CA ALA A 343 -5.04 4.13 -8.76
C ALA A 343 -5.04 5.21 -7.66
N PHE A 344 -5.30 4.79 -6.41
CA PHE A 344 -5.09 5.59 -5.22
C PHE A 344 -4.16 4.88 -4.24
N THR A 345 -3.46 5.64 -3.39
CA THR A 345 -2.72 5.09 -2.23
C THR A 345 -3.40 5.49 -0.93
N LEU A 346 -3.20 4.70 0.12
CA LEU A 346 -3.56 5.00 1.50
C LEU A 346 -2.34 4.69 2.37
N GLU A 347 -1.40 5.65 2.45
CA GLU A 347 -0.14 5.47 3.16
C GLU A 347 -0.31 5.91 4.61
N THR A 348 -0.49 4.94 5.51
CA THR A 348 -0.61 5.23 6.95
C THR A 348 0.74 5.65 7.50
N GLN A 349 0.81 6.81 8.16
CA GLN A 349 2.08 7.44 8.49
C GLN A 349 1.96 8.49 9.61
N HIS A 350 3.08 8.86 10.21
CA HIS A 350 3.24 10.16 10.86
C HIS A 350 3.25 11.25 9.77
N PHE A 351 2.97 12.48 10.17
CA PHE A 351 2.84 13.58 9.21
C PHE A 351 4.17 13.83 8.48
N PRO A 352 4.13 14.16 7.17
CA PRO A 352 5.35 14.48 6.44
C PRO A 352 6.11 15.63 7.09
N ASP A 353 7.45 15.62 6.98
CA ASP A 353 8.36 16.62 7.53
C ASP A 353 8.28 16.81 9.08
N SER A 354 7.68 15.86 9.82
CA SER A 354 7.52 15.95 11.29
C SER A 354 8.79 16.32 12.05
N PRO A 355 10.02 15.86 11.72
CA PRO A 355 11.21 16.29 12.44
C PRO A 355 11.49 17.79 12.39
N ASN A 356 10.96 18.50 11.38
CA ASN A 356 11.10 19.93 11.17
C ASN A 356 9.86 20.73 11.62
N GLN A 357 8.80 20.05 12.11
CA GLN A 357 7.52 20.63 12.50
C GLN A 357 7.28 20.36 13.98
N PRO A 358 7.58 21.29 14.89
CA PRO A 358 7.57 21.02 16.34
C PRO A 358 6.19 20.64 16.91
N ASP A 359 5.10 21.06 16.24
CA ASP A 359 3.73 20.78 16.67
C ASP A 359 3.17 19.45 16.09
N PHE A 360 3.94 18.78 15.23
CA PHE A 360 3.53 17.48 14.67
C PHE A 360 3.92 16.33 15.61
N PRO A 361 3.23 15.19 15.52
CA PRO A 361 3.60 13.99 16.26
C PRO A 361 5.06 13.62 16.02
N THR A 362 5.79 13.33 17.11
CA THR A 362 7.22 13.03 17.01
C THR A 362 7.50 11.72 16.28
N THR A 363 8.49 11.75 15.41
CA THR A 363 9.01 10.57 14.70
C THR A 363 10.36 10.10 15.28
N ARG A 364 10.75 10.63 16.44
CA ARG A 364 11.98 10.23 17.13
C ARG A 364 11.85 8.83 17.71
N LEU A 365 12.85 8.00 17.45
CA LEU A 365 13.05 6.70 18.06
C LEU A 365 14.39 6.69 18.83
N ASN A 366 14.36 6.35 20.12
CA ASN A 366 15.55 6.28 20.96
C ASN A 366 15.98 4.83 21.19
N PRO A 367 17.26 4.58 21.49
CA PRO A 367 17.73 3.28 21.98
C PRO A 367 16.88 2.80 23.17
N GLY A 368 16.55 1.51 23.18
CA GLY A 368 15.72 0.89 24.20
C GLY A 368 14.20 1.06 23.97
N GLN A 369 13.80 1.92 23.04
CA GLN A 369 12.40 2.00 22.58
C GLN A 369 12.15 1.03 21.40
N THR A 370 10.93 0.58 21.27
CA THR A 370 10.47 -0.18 20.11
C THR A 370 9.43 0.66 19.37
N TYR A 371 9.68 0.93 18.10
CA TYR A 371 8.67 1.45 17.18
C TYR A 371 7.72 0.33 16.81
N THR A 372 6.42 0.60 16.83
CA THR A 372 5.38 -0.31 16.36
C THR A 372 4.33 0.47 15.59
N GLN A 373 3.87 -0.13 14.50
CA GLN A 373 2.78 0.41 13.67
C GLN A 373 1.97 -0.76 13.13
N ALA A 374 0.66 -0.55 12.96
CA ALA A 374 -0.21 -1.49 12.30
C ALA A 374 -1.06 -0.79 11.24
N MET A 375 -1.18 -1.47 10.08
CA MET A 375 -2.11 -1.15 9.00
C MET A 375 -2.95 -2.39 8.73
N VAL A 376 -4.28 -2.27 8.79
CA VAL A 376 -5.20 -3.36 8.49
C VAL A 376 -6.06 -2.96 7.31
N LEU A 377 -6.00 -3.75 6.25
CA LEU A 377 -6.81 -3.61 5.04
C LEU A 377 -7.85 -4.73 5.05
N LYS A 378 -9.11 -4.37 5.26
CA LYS A 378 -10.23 -5.32 5.25
C LYS A 378 -11.02 -5.19 3.95
N PHE A 379 -11.28 -6.33 3.33
CA PHE A 379 -11.95 -6.39 2.03
C PHE A 379 -13.31 -7.07 2.14
N SER A 380 -14.28 -6.52 1.40
CA SER A 380 -15.59 -7.11 1.16
C SER A 380 -16.05 -6.78 -0.26
N ALA A 381 -17.16 -7.40 -0.70
CA ALA A 381 -17.80 -7.06 -1.96
C ALA A 381 -19.34 -7.13 -1.78
N GLU A 382 -20.05 -6.04 -2.16
CA GLU A 382 -21.50 -5.87 -2.00
C GLU A 382 -22.17 -5.44 -3.30
#